data_bb534ad308f5672a942f682a486e0d26
#
_entry.id   bb534ad308f5672a942f682a486e0d26
#
_cell.length_a   1.000
_cell.length_b   1.000
_cell.length_c   1.000
_cell.angle_alpha   90.00
_cell.angle_beta   90.00
_cell.angle_gamma   90.00
#
_symmetry.space_group_name_H-M   'P 1'
#
loop_
_entity.id
_entity.type
_entity.pdbx_description
1 polymer ?
#
loop_
_entity_poly.entity_id
_entity_poly.type
_entity_poly.pdbx_seq_one_letter_code
_entity_poly.pdbx_strand_id
1 'polypeptide(L)' 'KQTTMPIIRQCLLPGMVAIHQGKTYRVSAVIQERRWVYLHTDAEILRLSDCVIDVLLDGRGDPLIH' A
#
# COMPACT_ATOMS: atom_id res chain seq x y z
N LYS A 1 -6.38 4.31 -17.73
CA LYS A 1 -6.54 3.06 -17.00
C LYS A 1 -5.31 2.82 -16.13
N GLN A 2 -5.52 2.62 -14.84
CA GLN A 2 -4.44 2.44 -13.88
C GLN A 2 -4.04 0.98 -13.78
N THR A 3 -2.73 0.75 -13.67
CA THR A 3 -2.19 -0.58 -13.51
C THR A 3 -1.75 -0.77 -12.06
N THR A 4 -2.00 -1.96 -11.54
CA THR A 4 -1.63 -2.30 -10.18
C THR A 4 -0.78 -3.57 -10.18
N MET A 5 -0.03 -3.77 -9.11
CA MET A 5 0.64 -5.04 -8.89
C MET A 5 0.67 -5.36 -7.40
N PRO A 6 0.64 -6.64 -7.04
CA PRO A 6 0.79 -7.04 -5.65
C PRO A 6 2.25 -6.96 -5.22
N ILE A 7 2.49 -6.43 -4.03
CA ILE A 7 3.82 -6.44 -3.43
C ILE A 7 3.73 -6.98 -2.01
N ILE A 8 4.84 -7.53 -1.53
CA ILE A 8 4.91 -8.02 -0.16
C ILE A 8 4.87 -6.80 0.78
N ARG A 9 4.13 -6.94 1.88
CA ARG A 9 3.97 -5.84 2.82
C ARG A 9 5.28 -5.27 3.34
N GLN A 10 6.34 -6.08 3.43
CA GLN A 10 7.64 -5.60 3.84
C GLN A 10 8.31 -4.66 2.84
N CYS A 11 7.81 -4.66 1.60
CA CYS A 11 8.34 -3.80 0.54
C CYS A 11 7.56 -2.49 0.40
N LEU A 12 6.53 -2.28 1.20
CA LEU A 12 5.78 -1.04 1.18
C LEU A 12 6.62 0.11 1.71
N LEU A 13 6.60 1.22 1.00
CA LEU A 13 7.35 2.41 1.38
C LEU A 13 6.39 3.60 1.49
N PRO A 14 6.71 4.59 2.33
CA PRO A 14 5.92 5.81 2.38
C PRO A 14 5.88 6.48 1.01
N GLY A 15 4.72 7.00 0.65
CA GLY A 15 4.50 7.63 -0.64
C GLY A 15 3.88 6.72 -1.69
N MET A 16 3.91 5.42 -1.47
CA MET A 16 3.22 4.49 -2.38
C MET A 16 1.71 4.64 -2.24
N VAL A 17 0.99 4.28 -3.29
CA VAL A 17 -0.47 4.32 -3.29
C VAL A 17 -1.00 2.90 -3.24
N ALA A 18 -1.55 2.53 -2.12
CA ALA A 18 -2.11 1.18 -1.92
C ALA A 18 -3.58 1.15 -2.31
N ILE A 19 -4.03 -0.02 -2.74
CA ILE A 19 -5.42 -0.23 -3.06
C ILE A 19 -5.99 -1.27 -2.10
N HIS A 20 -7.09 -0.91 -1.46
CA HIS A 20 -7.75 -1.79 -0.50
C HIS A 20 -9.26 -1.66 -0.67
N GLN A 21 -9.91 -2.78 -0.98
CA GLN A 21 -11.36 -2.84 -1.17
C GLN A 21 -11.86 -1.79 -2.18
N GLY A 22 -11.14 -1.65 -3.30
CA GLY A 22 -11.52 -0.74 -4.35
C GLY A 22 -11.20 0.72 -4.13
N LYS A 23 -10.61 1.07 -2.98
CA LYS A 23 -10.22 2.44 -2.66
C LYS A 23 -8.72 2.60 -2.71
N THR A 24 -8.26 3.79 -3.09
CA THR A 24 -6.84 4.10 -3.10
C THR A 24 -6.46 4.88 -1.86
N TYR A 25 -5.30 4.56 -1.29
CA TYR A 25 -4.79 5.22 -0.10
C TYR A 25 -3.32 5.54 -0.30
N ARG A 26 -2.94 6.77 0.00
CA ARG A 26 -1.54 7.15 -0.01
C ARG A 26 -0.92 6.75 1.32
N VAL A 27 0.12 5.92 1.26
CA VAL A 27 0.77 5.39 2.45
C VAL A 27 1.68 6.44 3.05
N SER A 28 1.52 6.73 4.33
CA SER A 28 2.42 7.63 5.06
C SER A 28 3.39 6.86 5.94
N ALA A 29 2.98 5.71 6.48
CA ALA A 29 3.84 4.87 7.29
C ALA A 29 3.30 3.45 7.31
N VAL A 30 4.19 2.48 7.53
CA VAL A 30 3.81 1.07 7.68
C VAL A 30 4.40 0.59 8.99
N ILE A 31 3.53 0.12 9.89
CA ILE A 31 3.94 -0.40 11.19
C ILE A 31 3.48 -1.84 11.29
N GLN A 32 4.41 -2.75 11.55
CA GLN A 32 4.09 -4.15 11.71
C GLN A 32 4.12 -4.53 13.19
N GLU A 33 3.03 -5.11 13.68
CA GLU A 33 2.94 -5.63 15.04
C GLU A 33 2.42 -7.05 14.97
N ARG A 34 3.26 -8.02 15.30
CA ARG A 34 2.91 -9.44 15.28
C ARG A 34 2.38 -9.82 13.90
N ARG A 35 1.14 -10.31 13.82
CA ARG A 35 0.51 -10.72 12.55
C ARG A 35 -0.17 -9.58 11.81
N TRP A 36 -0.30 -8.43 12.45
CA TRP A 36 -1.03 -7.30 11.87
C TRP A 36 -0.08 -6.29 11.27
N VAL A 37 -0.51 -5.69 10.19
CA VAL A 37 0.16 -4.54 9.60
C VAL A 37 -0.78 -3.36 9.72
N TYR A 38 -0.29 -2.29 10.32
CA TYR A 38 -1.03 -1.04 10.40
C TYR A 38 -0.52 -0.11 9.32
N LEU A 39 -1.38 0.13 8.35
CA LEU A 39 -1.06 0.98 7.21
C LEU A 39 -1.59 2.37 7.51
N HIS A 40 -0.68 3.28 7.87
CA HIS A 40 -1.05 4.66 8.11
C HIS A 40 -1.16 5.39 6.79
N THR A 41 -2.33 5.94 6.50
CA THR A 41 -2.58 6.65 5.26
C THR A 41 -2.98 8.09 5.58
N ASP A 42 -3.11 8.90 4.55
CA ASP A 42 -3.55 10.29 4.72
C ASP A 42 -5.04 10.40 5.08
N ALA A 43 -5.79 9.31 4.96
CA ALA A 43 -7.22 9.31 5.29
C ALA A 43 -7.51 8.58 6.60
N GLU A 44 -6.92 7.39 6.80
CA GLU A 44 -7.22 6.58 7.97
C GLU A 44 -6.12 5.55 8.20
N ILE A 45 -6.20 4.83 9.30
CA ILE A 45 -5.28 3.74 9.60
C ILE A 45 -5.98 2.43 9.25
N LEU A 46 -5.37 1.65 8.37
CA LEU A 46 -5.88 0.35 7.97
C LEU A 46 -5.13 -0.75 8.73
N ARG A 47 -5.88 -1.69 9.29
CA ARG A 47 -5.30 -2.87 9.92
C ARG A 47 -5.48 -4.05 8.99
N LEU A 48 -4.37 -4.59 8.52
CA LEU A 48 -4.36 -5.66 7.54
C LEU A 48 -3.63 -6.88 8.06
N SER A 49 -4.12 -8.05 7.70
CA SER A 49 -3.44 -9.31 7.99
C SER A 49 -2.84 -9.92 6.73
N ASP A 50 -3.07 -9.30 5.59
CA ASP A 50 -2.61 -9.83 4.30
C ASP A 50 -1.09 -9.69 4.17
N CYS A 51 -0.48 -10.69 3.53
CA CYS A 51 0.95 -10.66 3.26
C CYS A 51 1.26 -9.83 2.02
N VAL A 52 0.28 -9.65 1.15
CA VAL A 52 0.45 -8.98 -0.14
C VAL A 52 -0.58 -7.86 -0.25
N ILE A 53 -0.14 -6.71 -0.74
CA ILE A 53 -0.97 -5.53 -0.89
C ILE A 53 -0.80 -5.00 -2.30
N ASP A 54 -1.90 -4.67 -2.97
CA ASP A 54 -1.84 -4.09 -4.30
C ASP A 54 -1.45 -2.63 -4.23
N VAL A 55 -0.57 -2.21 -5.14
CA VAL A 55 -0.16 -0.81 -5.25
C VAL A 55 -0.32 -0.35 -6.69
N LEU A 56 -0.54 0.95 -6.85
CA LEU A 56 -0.59 1.57 -8.17
C LEU A 56 0.80 1.67 -8.76
N LEU A 57 0.88 1.47 -10.08
CA LEU A 57 2.13 1.61 -10.81
C LEU A 57 2.14 2.92 -11.59
N ASP A 58 3.34 3.44 -11.81
CA ASP A 58 3.56 4.58 -12.69
C ASP A 58 3.61 4.11 -14.15
N GLY A 59 3.91 5.03 -15.06
CA GLY A 59 3.97 4.70 -16.49
C GLY A 59 5.13 3.80 -16.88
N ARG A 60 6.07 3.53 -15.97
CA ARG A 60 7.22 2.67 -16.22
C ARG A 60 7.04 1.26 -15.67
N GLY A 61 5.95 1.02 -14.96
CA GLY A 61 5.72 -0.25 -14.29
C GLY A 61 6.32 -0.34 -12.89
N ASP A 62 6.81 0.76 -12.35
CA ASP A 62 7.32 0.84 -10.98
C ASP A 62 6.23 1.35 -10.06
N PRO A 63 6.29 1.05 -8.74
CA PRO A 63 5.30 1.60 -7.81
C PRO A 63 5.29 3.13 -7.85
N LEU A 64 4.10 3.68 -7.95
CA LEU A 64 3.91 5.13 -7.96
C LEU A 64 4.18 5.68 -6.57
N ILE A 65 5.03 6.69 -6.47
CA ILE A 65 5.36 7.33 -5.21
C ILE A 65 5.02 8.81 -5.32
N HIS A 66 4.24 9.29 -4.38
CA HIS A 66 3.83 10.69 -4.31
C HIS A 66 4.55 11.44 -3.21
#